data_6cdd709eb9b03d0cbd7fb7542dbb34f8
#
_entry.id   6cdd709eb9b03d0cbd7fb7542dbb34f8
#
_cell.length_a   1.000
_cell.length_b   1.000
_cell.length_c   1.000
_cell.angle_alpha   90.00
_cell.angle_beta   90.00
_cell.angle_gamma   90.00
#
_symmetry.space_group_name_H-M   'P 1'
#
loop_
_entity.id
_entity.type
_entity.pdbx_description
1 polymer ?
#
loop_
_entity_poly.entity_id
_entity_poly.type
_entity_poly.pdbx_seq_one_letter_code
_entity_poly.pdbx_strand_id
1 'polypeptide(L)'
;MLRAGALLGGLGAAGALVGCGDDGSSAGGSTTTAAGGGATTGALIASFPQSTPYIAAGSPARLPYLIADREGVPLRSIDGPVRFTVSRDGTPVGEPVEVTPRSDGVPRAYLPLAFTFADPGIYDVSAEYGGSTLEGSVQVVDRSKITTPMVGDRLPAVASPTTANAMGVDPLCSRDPVCPYHSVSLDAAVASGKPAILVVSTPAFCQTAVCGPLLDHVMEAVGEPGGINVIHSEVYANPTAVDDLAKATVAPVPKAFDMAFEPALFVADASGVVVSRGDIIVDRGELAEMLAPIR
;
A
#
# COMPACT_ATOMS: atom_id res chain seq x y z
N MET A 1 -30.23 41.08 21.01
CA MET A 1 -30.34 42.17 20.01
C MET A 1 -29.96 41.54 18.66
N LEU A 2 -30.91 41.05 17.89
CA LEU A 2 -31.63 41.60 16.74
C LEU A 2 -30.72 42.31 15.74
N ARG A 3 -30.61 41.75 14.52
CA ARG A 3 -31.37 41.94 13.25
C ARG A 3 -30.76 41.04 12.17
N ALA A 4 -31.37 40.19 11.56
CA ALA A 4 -32.27 39.95 10.45
C ALA A 4 -32.07 40.91 9.25
N GLY A 5 -31.88 40.32 8.08
CA GLY A 5 -31.87 40.98 6.78
C GLY A 5 -31.90 39.96 5.61
N ALA A 6 -33.10 39.65 5.13
CA ALA A 6 -33.37 38.89 3.92
C ALA A 6 -33.70 39.87 2.77
N LEU A 7 -33.37 39.48 1.53
CA LEU A 7 -33.98 39.92 0.24
C LEU A 7 -33.47 38.97 -0.83
N LEU A 8 -34.23 38.08 -1.39
CA LEU A 8 -35.27 38.04 -2.42
C LEU A 8 -34.87 38.62 -3.80
N GLY A 9 -34.94 37.75 -4.82
CA GLY A 9 -35.55 38.11 -6.07
C GLY A 9 -34.75 37.84 -7.32
N GLY A 10 -35.31 37.01 -8.23
CA GLY A 10 -34.99 37.06 -9.63
C GLY A 10 -35.18 35.76 -10.44
N LEU A 11 -36.42 35.44 -10.80
CA LEU A 11 -36.78 34.47 -11.85
C LEU A 11 -36.41 35.04 -13.25
N GLY A 12 -36.03 34.17 -14.16
CA GLY A 12 -35.95 34.46 -15.61
C GLY A 12 -36.06 33.17 -16.41
N ALA A 13 -37.16 33.01 -17.12
CA ALA A 13 -37.62 31.80 -17.79
C ALA A 13 -37.22 31.72 -19.28
N ALA A 14 -37.19 30.51 -19.77
CA ALA A 14 -37.66 29.97 -21.06
C ALA A 14 -37.00 30.38 -22.39
N GLY A 15 -36.80 29.35 -23.21
CA GLY A 15 -36.58 29.43 -24.65
C GLY A 15 -36.26 28.05 -25.25
N ALA A 16 -37.30 27.24 -25.49
CA ALA A 16 -37.22 26.04 -26.36
C ALA A 16 -37.34 26.47 -27.84
N LEU A 17 -36.58 25.83 -28.73
CA LEU A 17 -36.98 25.67 -30.13
C LEU A 17 -36.49 24.33 -30.68
N VAL A 18 -37.48 23.60 -31.11
CA VAL A 18 -37.47 22.34 -31.85
C VAL A 18 -37.12 22.61 -33.32
N GLY A 19 -36.37 21.72 -33.93
CA GLY A 19 -36.12 21.71 -35.39
C GLY A 19 -35.84 20.29 -35.85
N CYS A 20 -36.91 19.59 -36.32
CA CYS A 20 -36.83 18.39 -37.15
C CYS A 20 -36.48 18.75 -38.59
N GLY A 21 -35.69 17.91 -39.25
CA GLY A 21 -35.48 17.94 -40.70
C GLY A 21 -34.86 16.61 -41.13
N ASP A 22 -35.67 15.88 -41.88
CA ASP A 22 -35.47 14.54 -42.38
C ASP A 22 -34.79 14.57 -43.78
N ASP A 23 -34.37 13.40 -44.22
CA ASP A 23 -34.11 12.91 -45.58
C ASP A 23 -32.69 12.78 -46.11
N GLY A 24 -32.37 11.51 -46.45
CA GLY A 24 -31.78 11.20 -47.75
C GLY A 24 -30.52 10.30 -47.79
N SER A 25 -30.77 8.99 -47.79
CA SER A 25 -30.14 7.91 -48.64
C SER A 25 -28.65 7.92 -49.05
N SER A 26 -28.03 6.79 -48.75
CA SER A 26 -27.23 5.89 -49.63
C SER A 26 -25.73 5.98 -49.70
N ALA A 27 -25.14 4.85 -49.42
CA ALA A 27 -24.05 4.15 -50.10
C ALA A 27 -22.78 3.88 -49.24
N GLY A 28 -22.66 2.63 -48.86
CA GLY A 28 -21.49 1.76 -49.04
C GLY A 28 -20.10 2.32 -48.69
N GLY A 29 -19.65 2.01 -47.49
CA GLY A 29 -18.24 2.10 -47.18
C GLY A 29 -17.94 1.12 -46.04
N SER A 30 -17.38 -0.03 -46.39
CA SER A 30 -16.81 -0.95 -45.40
C SER A 30 -15.71 -0.22 -44.62
N THR A 31 -16.05 0.30 -43.46
CA THR A 31 -15.04 0.71 -42.49
C THR A 31 -14.72 -0.47 -41.59
N THR A 32 -13.57 -1.04 -41.83
CA THR A 32 -12.85 -1.89 -40.88
C THR A 32 -12.73 -1.07 -39.59
N THR A 33 -13.55 -1.40 -38.64
CA THR A 33 -13.41 -0.86 -37.28
C THR A 33 -12.15 -1.48 -36.67
N ALA A 34 -11.05 -0.79 -36.81
CA ALA A 34 -9.93 -0.99 -35.90
C ALA A 34 -10.47 -0.69 -34.51
N ALA A 35 -10.61 -1.73 -33.68
CA ALA A 35 -10.82 -1.57 -32.26
C ALA A 35 -9.56 -0.89 -31.69
N GLY A 36 -9.51 0.41 -31.78
CA GLY A 36 -8.62 1.24 -31.01
C GLY A 36 -9.16 1.20 -29.57
N GLY A 37 -8.63 0.29 -28.77
CA GLY A 37 -8.78 0.35 -27.31
C GLY A 37 -8.20 1.70 -26.88
N GLY A 38 -9.07 2.70 -26.74
CA GLY A 38 -8.68 3.99 -26.18
C GLY A 38 -8.11 3.74 -24.79
N ALA A 39 -6.94 4.29 -24.53
CA ALA A 39 -6.28 4.21 -23.24
C ALA A 39 -7.28 4.55 -22.12
N THR A 40 -7.59 3.56 -21.30
CA THR A 40 -8.55 3.66 -20.19
C THR A 40 -7.88 4.13 -18.90
N THR A 41 -6.60 4.48 -18.97
CA THR A 41 -5.77 4.87 -17.82
C THR A 41 -5.95 6.35 -17.48
N GLY A 42 -6.07 6.65 -16.18
CA GLY A 42 -6.29 7.98 -15.64
C GLY A 42 -5.22 8.48 -14.69
N ALA A 43 -4.69 7.63 -13.80
CA ALA A 43 -3.76 8.07 -12.77
C ALA A 43 -2.78 6.99 -12.31
N LEU A 44 -1.58 7.45 -11.89
CA LEU A 44 -0.64 6.69 -11.08
C LEU A 44 -0.92 6.97 -9.61
N ILE A 45 -1.23 5.94 -8.83
CA ILE A 45 -1.58 6.08 -7.43
C ILE A 45 -0.44 5.49 -6.59
N ALA A 46 0.18 6.33 -5.75
CA ALA A 46 1.11 5.88 -4.75
C ALA A 46 0.36 5.13 -3.63
N SER A 47 0.59 3.83 -3.49
CA SER A 47 -0.01 3.01 -2.45
C SER A 47 0.95 2.85 -1.27
N PHE A 48 1.41 3.98 -0.74
CA PHE A 48 2.30 4.12 0.43
C PHE A 48 2.14 5.53 1.02
N PRO A 49 2.58 5.78 2.26
CA PRO A 49 2.40 7.07 2.92
C PRO A 49 3.01 8.24 2.13
N GLN A 50 2.20 9.31 1.94
CA GLN A 50 2.62 10.54 1.26
C GLN A 50 2.70 11.75 2.22
N SER A 51 2.05 11.67 3.38
CA SER A 51 1.96 12.76 4.36
C SER A 51 2.93 12.63 5.54
N THR A 52 3.63 11.50 5.64
CA THR A 52 4.59 11.21 6.70
C THR A 52 5.94 10.78 6.10
N PRO A 53 7.07 10.99 6.80
CA PRO A 53 8.36 10.48 6.37
C PRO A 53 8.33 8.97 6.12
N TYR A 54 8.62 8.54 4.89
CA TYR A 54 8.52 7.13 4.50
C TYR A 54 9.71 6.64 3.68
N ILE A 55 10.22 7.45 2.76
CA ILE A 55 11.32 7.11 1.85
C ILE A 55 12.60 7.75 2.36
N ALA A 56 13.60 6.93 2.70
CA ALA A 56 14.91 7.39 3.17
C ALA A 56 15.90 7.53 2.02
N ALA A 57 16.64 8.62 2.01
CA ALA A 57 17.81 8.77 1.14
C ALA A 57 18.88 7.72 1.47
N GLY A 58 19.55 7.21 0.44
CA GLY A 58 20.62 6.23 0.56
C GLY A 58 20.19 4.81 0.91
N SER A 59 18.88 4.55 1.06
CA SER A 59 18.34 3.22 1.38
C SER A 59 17.47 2.70 0.25
N PRO A 60 17.49 1.37 -0.04
CA PRO A 60 16.55 0.78 -0.97
C PRO A 60 15.10 1.03 -0.51
N ALA A 61 14.27 1.53 -1.39
CA ALA A 61 12.84 1.73 -1.17
C ALA A 61 12.04 0.80 -2.09
N ARG A 62 10.97 0.22 -1.54
CA ARG A 62 9.91 -0.47 -2.28
C ARG A 62 8.67 0.40 -2.29
N LEU A 63 8.26 0.83 -3.45
CA LEU A 63 7.18 1.79 -3.66
C LEU A 63 6.07 1.12 -4.47
N PRO A 64 5.01 0.57 -3.82
CA PRO A 64 3.90 -0.03 -4.55
C PRO A 64 3.03 1.07 -5.18
N TYR A 65 2.93 1.02 -6.49
CA TYR A 65 2.02 1.89 -7.26
C TYR A 65 0.84 1.09 -7.80
N LEU A 66 -0.30 1.75 -7.89
CA LEU A 66 -1.48 1.27 -8.61
C LEU A 66 -1.68 2.15 -9.85
N ILE A 67 -2.26 1.58 -10.88
CA ILE A 67 -2.78 2.34 -12.02
C ILE A 67 -4.30 2.37 -11.91
N ALA A 68 -4.89 3.54 -11.99
CA ALA A 68 -6.34 3.72 -12.03
C ALA A 68 -6.82 4.01 -13.45
N ASP A 69 -8.11 3.74 -13.69
CA ASP A 69 -8.82 4.21 -14.87
C ASP A 69 -9.13 5.72 -14.79
N ARG A 70 -9.87 6.23 -15.76
CA ARG A 70 -10.25 7.65 -15.82
C ARG A 70 -11.25 8.07 -14.75
N GLU A 71 -11.96 7.12 -14.19
CA GLU A 71 -12.89 7.27 -13.08
C GLU A 71 -12.18 7.22 -11.72
N GLY A 72 -10.86 6.98 -11.71
CA GLY A 72 -10.05 6.89 -10.49
C GLY A 72 -10.12 5.52 -9.80
N VAL A 73 -10.66 4.50 -10.48
CA VAL A 73 -10.76 3.14 -9.91
C VAL A 73 -9.49 2.35 -10.22
N PRO A 74 -8.77 1.82 -9.22
CA PRO A 74 -7.58 1.01 -9.45
C PRO A 74 -7.87 -0.24 -10.27
N LEU A 75 -7.03 -0.52 -11.27
CA LEU A 75 -7.14 -1.65 -12.17
C LEU A 75 -6.98 -2.98 -11.41
N ARG A 76 -7.74 -3.99 -11.82
CA ARG A 76 -7.63 -5.36 -11.28
C ARG A 76 -6.45 -6.10 -11.87
N SER A 77 -6.12 -5.81 -13.14
CA SER A 77 -4.98 -6.37 -13.86
C SER A 77 -4.25 -5.28 -14.63
N ILE A 78 -2.96 -5.45 -14.82
CA ILE A 78 -2.09 -4.57 -15.62
C ILE A 78 -1.37 -5.48 -16.61
N ASP A 79 -1.43 -5.16 -17.89
CA ASP A 79 -0.88 -6.01 -18.96
C ASP A 79 0.61 -5.64 -19.20
N GLY A 80 1.47 -6.62 -19.01
CA GLY A 80 2.90 -6.51 -19.26
C GLY A 80 3.66 -5.62 -18.28
N PRO A 81 4.99 -5.56 -18.42
CA PRO A 81 5.83 -4.67 -17.62
C PRO A 81 5.51 -3.19 -17.90
N VAL A 82 5.68 -2.38 -16.86
CA VAL A 82 5.48 -0.92 -16.91
C VAL A 82 6.84 -0.25 -16.69
N ARG A 83 7.16 0.68 -17.59
CA ARG A 83 8.41 1.43 -17.53
C ARG A 83 8.27 2.65 -16.65
N PHE A 84 9.07 2.71 -15.60
CA PHE A 84 9.17 3.83 -14.69
C PHE A 84 10.40 4.68 -14.97
N THR A 85 10.26 5.99 -14.88
CA THR A 85 11.36 6.95 -14.90
C THR A 85 11.27 7.82 -13.64
N VAL A 86 12.38 7.97 -12.94
CA VAL A 86 12.52 8.87 -11.81
C VAL A 86 13.30 10.09 -12.27
N SER A 87 12.86 11.30 -11.92
CA SER A 87 13.56 12.54 -12.23
C SER A 87 13.57 13.50 -11.04
N ARG A 88 14.50 14.46 -11.10
CA ARG A 88 14.58 15.56 -10.14
C ARG A 88 14.83 16.85 -10.92
N ASP A 89 14.00 17.85 -10.68
CA ASP A 89 14.07 19.13 -11.40
C ASP A 89 14.09 18.94 -12.92
N GLY A 90 13.29 17.98 -13.43
CA GLY A 90 13.21 17.64 -14.84
C GLY A 90 14.40 16.84 -15.41
N THR A 91 15.38 16.48 -14.58
CA THR A 91 16.54 15.68 -15.00
C THR A 91 16.35 14.22 -14.54
N PRO A 92 16.45 13.21 -15.44
CA PRO A 92 16.38 11.80 -15.05
C PRO A 92 17.44 11.42 -14.00
N VAL A 93 17.05 10.60 -13.03
CA VAL A 93 17.90 10.07 -11.98
C VAL A 93 17.97 8.56 -12.13
N GLY A 94 19.13 8.05 -12.51
CA GLY A 94 19.31 6.62 -12.82
C GLY A 94 18.70 6.23 -14.17
N GLU A 95 18.75 4.92 -14.44
CA GLU A 95 18.12 4.35 -15.63
C GLU A 95 16.64 4.07 -15.39
N PRO A 96 15.79 4.08 -16.42
CA PRO A 96 14.41 3.64 -16.30
C PRO A 96 14.30 2.20 -15.80
N VAL A 97 13.28 1.94 -14.98
CA VAL A 97 13.05 0.63 -14.35
C VAL A 97 11.82 -0.03 -14.95
N GLU A 98 11.98 -1.24 -15.49
CA GLU A 98 10.85 -2.07 -15.91
C GLU A 98 10.28 -2.82 -14.72
N VAL A 99 9.01 -2.58 -14.37
CA VAL A 99 8.33 -3.18 -13.23
C VAL A 99 7.27 -4.15 -13.71
N THR A 100 7.40 -5.43 -13.33
CA THR A 100 6.40 -6.45 -13.60
C THR A 100 5.23 -6.30 -12.64
N PRO A 101 3.98 -6.24 -13.14
CA PRO A 101 2.80 -6.17 -12.29
C PRO A 101 2.64 -7.42 -11.42
N ARG A 102 2.11 -7.25 -10.23
CA ARG A 102 1.79 -8.30 -9.27
C ARG A 102 0.33 -8.25 -8.89
N SER A 103 -0.29 -9.43 -8.71
CA SER A 103 -1.73 -9.50 -8.41
C SER A 103 -2.19 -10.81 -7.77
N ASP A 104 -1.27 -11.76 -7.50
CA ASP A 104 -1.65 -13.08 -6.99
C ASP A 104 -2.14 -13.02 -5.54
N GLY A 105 -3.46 -13.25 -5.38
CA GLY A 105 -4.13 -13.28 -4.08
C GLY A 105 -4.40 -11.91 -3.46
N VAL A 106 -4.23 -10.82 -4.21
CA VAL A 106 -4.55 -9.46 -3.76
C VAL A 106 -5.69 -8.84 -4.57
N PRO A 107 -6.45 -7.88 -4.02
CA PRO A 107 -7.66 -7.37 -4.66
C PRO A 107 -7.41 -6.51 -5.91
N ARG A 108 -6.19 -5.99 -6.09
CA ARG A 108 -5.79 -5.12 -7.20
C ARG A 108 -4.39 -5.46 -7.67
N ALA A 109 -4.13 -5.30 -8.96
CA ALA A 109 -2.77 -5.33 -9.49
C ALA A 109 -1.97 -4.11 -9.00
N TYR A 110 -0.70 -4.32 -8.70
CA TYR A 110 0.22 -3.27 -8.28
C TYR A 110 1.60 -3.46 -8.88
N LEU A 111 2.37 -2.40 -8.82
CA LEU A 111 3.71 -2.27 -9.40
C LEU A 111 4.69 -1.92 -8.28
N PRO A 112 5.44 -2.89 -7.75
CA PRO A 112 6.42 -2.66 -6.68
C PRO A 112 7.71 -2.05 -7.25
N LEU A 113 7.72 -0.73 -7.47
CA LEU A 113 8.92 -0.03 -7.91
C LEU A 113 10.00 -0.12 -6.82
N ALA A 114 11.12 -0.74 -7.13
CA ALA A 114 12.32 -0.75 -6.30
C ALA A 114 13.28 0.35 -6.79
N PHE A 115 13.62 1.31 -5.92
CA PHE A 115 14.50 2.41 -6.27
C PHE A 115 15.30 2.89 -5.06
N THR A 116 16.52 3.39 -5.29
CA THR A 116 17.34 4.01 -4.25
C THR A 116 17.59 5.47 -4.61
N PHE A 117 17.07 6.37 -3.80
CA PHE A 117 17.25 7.81 -3.93
C PHE A 117 18.52 8.23 -3.20
N ALA A 118 19.43 8.90 -3.88
CA ALA A 118 20.73 9.27 -3.27
C ALA A 118 20.58 10.35 -2.19
N ASP A 119 19.75 11.37 -2.45
CA ASP A 119 19.63 12.57 -1.63
C ASP A 119 18.20 12.83 -1.17
N PRO A 120 17.98 13.52 -0.04
CA PRO A 120 16.66 14.03 0.30
C PRO A 120 16.16 15.07 -0.70
N GLY A 121 14.85 15.14 -0.90
CA GLY A 121 14.21 16.09 -1.82
C GLY A 121 12.89 15.58 -2.37
N ILE A 122 12.34 16.32 -3.32
CA ILE A 122 11.18 15.90 -4.11
C ILE A 122 11.69 15.31 -5.41
N TYR A 123 11.13 14.19 -5.80
CA TYR A 123 11.39 13.51 -7.07
C TYR A 123 10.07 13.27 -7.79
N ASP A 124 10.10 13.43 -9.10
CA ASP A 124 9.00 13.06 -9.96
C ASP A 124 9.17 11.60 -10.37
N VAL A 125 8.05 10.89 -10.44
CA VAL A 125 7.98 9.48 -10.87
C VAL A 125 6.97 9.40 -11.99
N SER A 126 7.38 8.93 -13.15
CA SER A 126 6.49 8.69 -14.28
C SER A 126 6.43 7.21 -14.64
N ALA A 127 5.28 6.77 -15.13
CA ALA A 127 5.03 5.41 -15.59
C ALA A 127 4.39 5.43 -16.98
N GLU A 128 4.93 4.65 -17.90
CA GLU A 128 4.40 4.51 -19.27
C GLU A 128 3.46 3.31 -19.33
N TYR A 129 2.15 3.56 -19.52
CA TYR A 129 1.16 2.50 -19.64
C TYR A 129 0.00 2.88 -20.56
N GLY A 130 -0.44 1.93 -21.40
CA GLY A 130 -1.58 2.12 -22.30
C GLY A 130 -1.41 3.29 -23.28
N GLY A 131 -0.19 3.62 -23.67
CA GLY A 131 0.12 4.75 -24.55
C GLY A 131 0.06 6.13 -23.88
N SER A 132 0.00 6.17 -22.55
CA SER A 132 0.00 7.38 -21.74
C SER A 132 1.19 7.39 -20.78
N THR A 133 1.67 8.59 -20.45
CA THR A 133 2.58 8.80 -19.32
C THR A 133 1.75 9.23 -18.12
N LEU A 134 1.85 8.47 -17.04
CA LEU A 134 1.20 8.74 -15.77
C LEU A 134 2.24 9.30 -14.81
N GLU A 135 1.91 10.36 -14.09
CA GLU A 135 2.87 11.10 -13.28
C GLU A 135 2.48 11.12 -11.80
N GLY A 136 3.48 11.16 -10.94
CA GLY A 136 3.38 11.33 -9.51
C GLY A 136 4.65 11.94 -8.97
N SER A 137 4.67 12.27 -7.70
CA SER A 137 5.88 12.73 -7.01
C SER A 137 6.04 12.04 -5.67
N VAL A 138 7.28 11.98 -5.18
CA VAL A 138 7.61 11.40 -3.87
C VAL A 138 8.51 12.33 -3.10
N GLN A 139 8.32 12.36 -1.78
CA GLN A 139 9.22 13.05 -0.87
C GLN A 139 10.21 12.06 -0.26
N VAL A 140 11.49 12.33 -0.46
CA VAL A 140 12.60 11.59 0.13
C VAL A 140 13.18 12.42 1.28
N VAL A 141 13.42 11.79 2.42
CA VAL A 141 13.92 12.45 3.63
C VAL A 141 15.23 11.81 4.11
N ASP A 142 15.92 12.49 5.02
CA ASP A 142 17.01 11.86 5.75
C ASP A 142 16.54 10.63 6.52
N ARG A 143 17.34 9.56 6.56
CA ARG A 143 17.03 8.32 7.30
C ARG A 143 16.65 8.59 8.76
N SER A 144 17.28 9.57 9.39
CA SER A 144 17.03 9.97 10.78
C SER A 144 15.61 10.50 11.06
N LYS A 145 14.83 10.80 10.01
CA LYS A 145 13.44 11.25 10.11
C LYS A 145 12.43 10.10 10.14
N ILE A 146 12.88 8.86 9.95
CA ILE A 146 12.02 7.68 9.85
C ILE A 146 12.29 6.79 11.06
N THR A 147 11.29 6.60 11.91
CA THR A 147 11.37 5.73 13.10
C THR A 147 11.09 4.27 12.73
N THR A 148 10.19 4.03 11.78
CA THR A 148 9.85 2.68 11.32
C THR A 148 11.10 1.94 10.82
N PRO A 149 11.35 0.68 11.26
CA PRO A 149 12.50 -0.10 10.83
C PRO A 149 12.55 -0.27 9.31
N MET A 150 13.74 -0.16 8.75
CA MET A 150 14.01 -0.34 7.32
C MET A 150 14.91 -1.55 7.09
N VAL A 151 15.01 -1.99 5.85
CA VAL A 151 15.98 -3.03 5.46
C VAL A 151 17.38 -2.59 5.85
N GLY A 152 18.11 -3.46 6.54
CA GLY A 152 19.43 -3.19 7.12
C GLY A 152 19.42 -2.74 8.58
N ASP A 153 18.28 -2.30 9.13
CA ASP A 153 18.17 -1.97 10.55
C ASP A 153 18.00 -3.23 11.40
N ARG A 154 18.30 -3.13 12.68
CA ARG A 154 17.86 -4.13 13.64
C ARG A 154 16.37 -3.99 13.92
N LEU A 155 15.65 -5.11 13.90
CA LEU A 155 14.24 -5.14 14.31
C LEU A 155 14.16 -4.82 15.82
N PRO A 156 13.45 -3.77 16.24
CA PRO A 156 13.39 -3.38 17.64
C PRO A 156 12.74 -4.48 18.52
N ALA A 157 13.37 -4.76 19.65
CA ALA A 157 12.86 -5.71 20.62
C ALA A 157 11.75 -5.04 21.46
N VAL A 158 10.54 -5.04 20.94
CA VAL A 158 9.35 -4.47 21.58
C VAL A 158 8.50 -5.60 22.15
N ALA A 159 8.07 -5.47 23.41
CA ALA A 159 7.09 -6.40 23.97
C ALA A 159 5.79 -6.30 23.15
N SER A 160 5.33 -7.43 22.64
CA SER A 160 4.09 -7.51 21.85
C SER A 160 3.05 -8.39 22.54
N PRO A 161 1.75 -8.15 22.28
CA PRO A 161 0.65 -8.93 22.83
C PRO A 161 0.77 -10.41 22.49
N THR A 162 0.48 -11.28 23.46
CA THR A 162 0.48 -12.73 23.30
C THR A 162 -0.75 -13.34 23.96
N THR A 163 -1.00 -14.61 23.71
CA THR A 163 -2.06 -15.38 24.40
C THR A 163 -1.86 -15.45 25.92
N ALA A 164 -0.61 -15.36 26.39
CA ALA A 164 -0.29 -15.31 27.82
C ALA A 164 -0.46 -13.91 28.43
N ASN A 165 -0.28 -12.85 27.62
CA ASN A 165 -0.41 -11.47 28.05
C ASN A 165 -0.84 -10.60 26.86
N ALA A 166 -2.12 -10.28 26.80
CA ALA A 166 -2.69 -9.46 25.72
C ALA A 166 -2.32 -7.97 25.83
N MET A 167 -1.71 -7.50 26.91
CA MET A 167 -1.26 -6.11 27.10
C MET A 167 -2.38 -5.07 26.87
N GLY A 168 -3.64 -5.44 27.11
CA GLY A 168 -4.81 -4.59 26.87
C GLY A 168 -5.28 -4.52 25.42
N VAL A 169 -4.77 -5.37 24.53
CA VAL A 169 -5.23 -5.51 23.15
C VAL A 169 -6.40 -6.49 23.08
N ASP A 170 -7.55 -6.02 22.62
CA ASP A 170 -8.78 -6.79 22.48
C ASP A 170 -9.58 -6.32 21.24
N PRO A 171 -9.76 -7.18 20.21
CA PRO A 171 -9.29 -8.59 20.15
C PRO A 171 -7.76 -8.69 19.98
N LEU A 172 -7.17 -9.77 20.52
CA LEU A 172 -5.76 -10.09 20.31
C LEU A 172 -5.46 -10.41 18.84
N CYS A 173 -6.45 -10.92 18.12
CA CYS A 173 -6.43 -11.15 16.68
C CYS A 173 -7.81 -10.90 16.12
N SER A 174 -7.92 -10.03 15.15
CA SER A 174 -9.18 -9.72 14.47
C SER A 174 -9.46 -10.60 13.25
N ARG A 175 -8.56 -11.56 12.92
CA ARG A 175 -8.82 -12.58 11.91
C ARG A 175 -9.76 -13.65 12.45
N ASP A 176 -10.67 -14.12 11.62
CA ASP A 176 -11.55 -15.25 11.94
C ASP A 176 -11.34 -16.38 10.90
N PRO A 177 -10.93 -17.59 11.31
CA PRO A 177 -10.47 -17.98 12.66
C PRO A 177 -9.15 -17.30 13.04
N VAL A 178 -8.91 -17.12 14.34
CA VAL A 178 -7.69 -16.51 14.90
C VAL A 178 -6.44 -17.19 14.35
N CYS A 179 -5.43 -16.42 13.97
CA CYS A 179 -4.17 -16.93 13.46
C CYS A 179 -3.30 -17.53 14.61
N PRO A 180 -2.33 -18.42 14.30
CA PRO A 180 -1.52 -19.09 15.33
C PRO A 180 -0.35 -18.24 15.88
N TYR A 181 -0.17 -17.00 15.44
CA TYR A 181 1.07 -16.22 15.62
C TYR A 181 1.04 -15.27 16.84
N HIS A 182 0.49 -15.75 17.96
CA HIS A 182 0.36 -14.99 19.22
C HIS A 182 1.01 -15.69 20.42
N SER A 183 1.83 -16.73 20.21
CA SER A 183 2.46 -17.47 21.30
C SER A 183 3.77 -16.84 21.78
N VAL A 184 4.43 -16.07 20.96
CA VAL A 184 5.75 -15.46 21.21
C VAL A 184 5.66 -13.96 21.07
N SER A 185 6.20 -13.21 22.02
CA SER A 185 6.33 -11.75 21.94
C SER A 185 7.51 -11.37 21.04
N LEU A 186 7.43 -10.20 20.37
CA LEU A 186 8.44 -9.75 19.43
C LEU A 186 9.82 -9.61 20.08
N ASP A 187 9.92 -9.08 21.30
CA ASP A 187 11.18 -8.97 22.03
C ASP A 187 11.82 -10.33 22.30
N ALA A 188 11.00 -11.33 22.69
CA ALA A 188 11.47 -12.70 22.88
C ALA A 188 11.89 -13.35 21.55
N ALA A 189 11.16 -13.10 20.47
CA ALA A 189 11.49 -13.58 19.14
C ALA A 189 12.85 -13.03 18.66
N VAL A 190 13.05 -11.73 18.78
CA VAL A 190 14.33 -11.06 18.40
C VAL A 190 15.50 -11.56 19.25
N ALA A 191 15.27 -11.82 20.54
CA ALA A 191 16.31 -12.34 21.45
C ALA A 191 16.62 -13.83 21.24
N SER A 192 15.80 -14.57 20.50
CA SER A 192 15.92 -16.04 20.38
C SER A 192 17.08 -16.51 19.51
N GLY A 193 17.67 -15.64 18.69
CA GLY A 193 18.68 -16.01 17.69
C GLY A 193 18.13 -16.80 16.51
N LYS A 194 16.80 -16.77 16.29
CA LYS A 194 16.14 -17.35 15.13
C LYS A 194 15.65 -16.25 14.20
N PRO A 195 15.50 -16.51 12.90
CA PRO A 195 14.80 -15.60 12.01
C PRO A 195 13.40 -15.28 12.52
N ALA A 196 12.92 -14.07 12.23
CA ALA A 196 11.61 -13.61 12.65
C ALA A 196 10.83 -12.97 11.50
N ILE A 197 9.54 -13.24 11.46
CA ILE A 197 8.57 -12.59 10.60
C ILE A 197 7.59 -11.84 11.50
N LEU A 198 7.50 -10.54 11.34
CA LEU A 198 6.51 -9.71 12.00
C LEU A 198 5.50 -9.22 10.97
N VAL A 199 4.23 -9.56 11.19
CA VAL A 199 3.09 -9.03 10.43
C VAL A 199 2.35 -8.03 11.31
N VAL A 200 2.29 -6.78 10.91
CA VAL A 200 1.43 -5.77 11.52
C VAL A 200 0.22 -5.59 10.63
N SER A 201 -0.92 -6.06 11.08
CA SER A 201 -2.16 -6.02 10.30
C SER A 201 -3.39 -6.05 11.20
N THR A 202 -4.53 -5.63 10.68
CA THR A 202 -5.81 -5.64 11.40
C THR A 202 -6.93 -6.15 10.48
N PRO A 203 -7.05 -7.46 10.28
CA PRO A 203 -7.92 -8.07 9.28
C PRO A 203 -9.37 -7.59 9.29
N ALA A 204 -10.02 -7.48 10.46
CA ALA A 204 -11.42 -7.06 10.55
C ALA A 204 -11.63 -5.53 10.49
N PHE A 205 -10.58 -4.72 10.72
CA PHE A 205 -10.68 -3.27 10.81
C PHE A 205 -9.87 -2.53 9.72
N CYS A 206 -9.35 -3.27 8.75
CA CYS A 206 -8.54 -2.74 7.65
C CYS A 206 -9.39 -1.94 6.66
N GLN A 207 -9.01 -0.70 6.41
CA GLN A 207 -9.73 0.18 5.47
C GLN A 207 -9.42 -0.13 4.00
N THR A 208 -8.34 -0.87 3.72
CA THR A 208 -7.85 -1.13 2.35
C THR A 208 -8.06 -2.56 1.87
N ALA A 209 -8.65 -3.44 2.69
CA ALA A 209 -8.95 -4.84 2.40
C ALA A 209 -7.70 -5.70 2.03
N VAL A 210 -6.49 -5.30 2.46
CA VAL A 210 -5.23 -6.02 2.17
C VAL A 210 -4.59 -6.65 3.42
N CYS A 211 -5.05 -6.30 4.62
CA CYS A 211 -4.51 -6.84 5.88
C CYS A 211 -4.78 -8.34 6.04
N GLY A 212 -6.03 -8.76 5.77
CA GLY A 212 -6.40 -10.16 5.77
C GLY A 212 -5.59 -10.98 4.77
N PRO A 213 -5.59 -10.61 3.48
CA PRO A 213 -4.78 -11.28 2.46
C PRO A 213 -3.30 -11.40 2.81
N LEU A 214 -2.64 -10.35 3.32
CA LEU A 214 -1.24 -10.46 3.73
C LEU A 214 -1.02 -11.51 4.82
N LEU A 215 -1.85 -11.51 5.86
CA LEU A 215 -1.74 -12.48 6.95
C LEU A 215 -2.00 -13.91 6.45
N ASP A 216 -3.00 -14.10 5.59
CA ASP A 216 -3.32 -15.39 4.97
C ASP A 216 -2.16 -15.89 4.11
N HIS A 217 -1.53 -15.04 3.30
CA HIS A 217 -0.37 -15.40 2.49
C HIS A 217 0.83 -15.83 3.37
N VAL A 218 1.06 -15.14 4.49
CA VAL A 218 2.12 -15.55 5.44
C VAL A 218 1.79 -16.90 6.05
N MET A 219 0.52 -17.16 6.43
CA MET A 219 0.10 -18.46 6.96
C MET A 219 0.28 -19.58 5.94
N GLU A 220 -0.09 -19.35 4.68
CA GLU A 220 0.10 -20.30 3.59
C GLU A 220 1.59 -20.58 3.31
N ALA A 221 2.41 -19.52 3.25
CA ALA A 221 3.82 -19.62 2.89
C ALA A 221 4.68 -20.26 4.00
N VAL A 222 4.37 -20.00 5.28
CA VAL A 222 5.16 -20.49 6.41
C VAL A 222 4.65 -21.85 6.88
N GLY A 223 3.33 -22.07 6.90
CA GLY A 223 2.74 -23.27 7.49
C GLY A 223 3.07 -23.38 8.98
N GLU A 224 3.56 -24.56 9.39
CA GLU A 224 4.08 -24.78 10.76
C GLU A 224 5.46 -24.10 10.90
N PRO A 225 5.63 -23.13 11.80
CA PRO A 225 6.88 -22.35 11.92
C PRO A 225 7.98 -23.16 12.62
N GLY A 226 8.67 -24.06 11.91
CA GLY A 226 9.63 -25.00 12.47
C GLY A 226 10.91 -24.38 13.03
N GLY A 227 11.49 -23.38 12.39
CA GLY A 227 12.76 -22.74 12.78
C GLY A 227 12.70 -21.22 12.81
N ILE A 228 11.54 -20.65 12.53
CA ILE A 228 11.31 -19.21 12.37
C ILE A 228 10.29 -18.77 13.42
N ASN A 229 10.47 -17.61 14.03
CA ASN A 229 9.42 -16.99 14.83
C ASN A 229 8.49 -16.19 13.94
N VAL A 230 7.19 -16.40 14.06
CA VAL A 230 6.18 -15.57 13.36
C VAL A 230 5.32 -14.88 14.41
N ILE A 231 5.21 -13.58 14.28
CA ILE A 231 4.48 -12.70 15.18
C ILE A 231 3.44 -11.93 14.39
N HIS A 232 2.19 -11.98 14.82
CA HIS A 232 1.14 -11.09 14.36
C HIS A 232 0.85 -10.04 15.43
N SER A 233 0.87 -8.77 15.04
CA SER A 233 0.45 -7.64 15.87
C SER A 233 -0.73 -6.94 15.24
N GLU A 234 -1.82 -6.79 16.00
CA GLU A 234 -2.90 -5.88 15.62
C GLU A 234 -2.41 -4.43 15.57
N VAL A 235 -3.13 -3.60 14.81
CA VAL A 235 -2.83 -2.16 14.69
C VAL A 235 -3.47 -1.39 15.86
N TYR A 236 -4.66 -1.78 16.25
CA TYR A 236 -5.44 -1.13 17.31
C TYR A 236 -5.55 -2.01 18.53
N ALA A 237 -5.45 -1.38 19.71
CA ALA A 237 -5.62 -2.09 20.99
C ALA A 237 -7.09 -2.32 21.37
N ASN A 238 -7.98 -1.41 20.96
CA ASN A 238 -9.40 -1.44 21.39
C ASN A 238 -10.36 -1.00 20.27
N PRO A 239 -10.30 -1.61 19.07
CA PRO A 239 -11.08 -1.14 17.92
C PRO A 239 -12.59 -1.26 18.13
N THR A 240 -13.04 -2.23 18.91
CA THR A 240 -14.46 -2.47 19.21
C THR A 240 -15.05 -1.55 20.29
N ALA A 241 -14.20 -0.83 21.02
CA ALA A 241 -14.61 0.08 22.10
C ALA A 241 -14.84 1.52 21.63
N VAL A 242 -14.66 1.78 20.33
CA VAL A 242 -14.79 3.13 19.74
C VAL A 242 -15.70 3.11 18.51
N ASP A 243 -16.41 4.21 18.28
CA ASP A 243 -17.27 4.38 17.10
C ASP A 243 -16.47 4.80 15.85
N ASP A 244 -15.25 5.30 16.06
CA ASP A 244 -14.36 5.81 15.02
C ASP A 244 -12.93 5.28 15.29
N LEU A 245 -12.37 4.52 14.35
CA LEU A 245 -11.03 3.94 14.47
C LEU A 245 -9.92 4.98 14.67
N ALA A 246 -10.13 6.22 14.21
CA ALA A 246 -9.18 7.30 14.49
C ALA A 246 -9.03 7.63 15.98
N LYS A 247 -9.97 7.18 16.81
CA LYS A 247 -9.94 7.31 18.28
C LYS A 247 -9.42 6.08 18.99
N ALA A 248 -9.19 4.98 18.25
CA ALA A 248 -8.69 3.75 18.82
C ALA A 248 -7.26 3.94 19.32
N THR A 249 -6.93 3.28 20.41
CA THR A 249 -5.56 3.24 20.93
C THR A 249 -4.71 2.39 19.99
N VAL A 250 -3.58 2.92 19.56
CA VAL A 250 -2.62 2.16 18.73
C VAL A 250 -1.95 1.08 19.59
N ALA A 251 -1.86 -0.14 19.06
CA ALA A 251 -1.25 -1.27 19.72
C ALA A 251 0.27 -1.07 19.94
N PRO A 252 0.91 -1.82 20.87
CA PRO A 252 2.29 -1.57 21.29
C PRO A 252 3.31 -1.54 20.15
N VAL A 253 3.27 -2.49 19.21
CA VAL A 253 4.26 -2.59 18.14
C VAL A 253 4.15 -1.45 17.13
N PRO A 254 2.99 -1.19 16.46
CA PRO A 254 2.88 -0.08 15.53
C PRO A 254 3.13 1.27 16.21
N LYS A 255 2.77 1.43 17.49
CA LYS A 255 3.10 2.63 18.26
C LYS A 255 4.61 2.82 18.45
N ALA A 256 5.34 1.76 18.81
CA ALA A 256 6.78 1.82 19.00
C ALA A 256 7.55 2.05 17.69
N PHE A 257 7.01 1.62 16.56
CA PHE A 257 7.59 1.80 15.23
C PHE A 257 7.14 3.12 14.56
N ASP A 258 6.30 3.91 15.23
CA ASP A 258 5.71 5.15 14.70
C ASP A 258 5.06 4.93 13.32
N MET A 259 4.28 3.83 13.22
CA MET A 259 3.65 3.45 11.96
C MET A 259 2.36 4.25 11.73
N ALA A 260 2.29 4.90 10.59
CA ALA A 260 1.11 5.64 10.10
C ALA A 260 0.39 4.89 8.96
N PHE A 261 0.63 3.58 8.83
CA PHE A 261 0.09 2.77 7.74
C PHE A 261 -0.01 1.29 8.16
N GLU A 262 -0.89 0.58 7.51
CA GLU A 262 -1.05 -0.90 7.58
C GLU A 262 -1.52 -1.45 6.23
N PRO A 263 -1.27 -2.75 5.97
CA PRO A 263 -0.42 -3.66 6.74
C PRO A 263 1.06 -3.44 6.47
N ALA A 264 1.91 -4.03 7.31
CA ALA A 264 3.35 -4.12 7.08
C ALA A 264 3.90 -5.50 7.44
N LEU A 265 4.88 -5.94 6.68
CA LEU A 265 5.65 -7.15 6.87
C LEU A 265 7.11 -6.78 7.09
N PHE A 266 7.71 -7.31 8.16
CA PHE A 266 9.15 -7.25 8.42
C PHE A 266 9.70 -8.65 8.51
N VAL A 267 10.72 -8.94 7.74
CA VAL A 267 11.45 -10.21 7.76
C VAL A 267 12.85 -9.95 8.30
N ALA A 268 13.19 -10.54 9.42
CA ALA A 268 14.50 -10.41 10.03
C ALA A 268 15.24 -11.74 10.02
N ASP A 269 16.55 -11.68 9.81
CA ASP A 269 17.43 -12.84 9.89
C ASP A 269 17.69 -13.26 11.36
N ALA A 270 18.46 -14.33 11.56
CA ALA A 270 18.81 -14.85 12.88
C ALA A 270 19.63 -13.85 13.74
N SER A 271 20.23 -12.84 13.15
CA SER A 271 20.92 -11.75 13.87
C SER A 271 19.97 -10.63 14.28
N GLY A 272 18.72 -10.70 13.86
CA GLY A 272 17.68 -9.67 14.09
C GLY A 272 17.76 -8.48 13.13
N VAL A 273 18.49 -8.60 12.02
CA VAL A 273 18.54 -7.56 10.97
C VAL A 273 17.39 -7.76 10.00
N VAL A 274 16.66 -6.69 9.70
CA VAL A 274 15.59 -6.68 8.70
C VAL A 274 16.20 -6.89 7.31
N VAL A 275 15.90 -8.00 6.69
CA VAL A 275 16.38 -8.37 5.34
C VAL A 275 15.37 -8.11 4.26
N SER A 276 14.08 -8.05 4.61
CA SER A 276 12.99 -7.67 3.71
C SER A 276 11.90 -6.92 4.45
N ARG A 277 11.26 -5.98 3.76
CA ARG A 277 10.11 -5.20 4.25
C ARG A 277 9.08 -5.05 3.15
N GLY A 278 7.82 -5.38 3.44
CA GLY A 278 6.68 -5.23 2.54
C GLY A 278 5.57 -4.44 3.19
N ASP A 279 5.20 -3.30 2.61
CA ASP A 279 4.17 -2.42 3.14
C ASP A 279 2.95 -2.39 2.22
N ILE A 280 1.79 -2.22 2.80
CA ILE A 280 0.47 -2.01 2.20
C ILE A 280 -0.02 -3.24 1.43
N ILE A 281 0.62 -3.62 0.34
CA ILE A 281 0.18 -4.70 -0.54
C ILE A 281 1.38 -5.56 -0.93
N VAL A 282 1.26 -6.87 -0.72
CA VAL A 282 2.27 -7.88 -1.05
C VAL A 282 1.52 -9.12 -1.55
N ASP A 283 1.80 -9.54 -2.77
CA ASP A 283 1.22 -10.75 -3.35
C ASP A 283 2.00 -12.00 -2.94
N ARG A 284 1.47 -13.19 -3.27
CA ARG A 284 2.12 -14.48 -2.92
C ARG A 284 3.52 -14.62 -3.51
N GLY A 285 3.69 -14.19 -4.75
CA GLY A 285 4.99 -14.28 -5.44
C GLY A 285 6.04 -13.40 -4.79
N GLU A 286 5.71 -12.15 -4.52
CA GLU A 286 6.61 -11.21 -3.85
C GLU A 286 6.90 -11.64 -2.40
N LEU A 287 5.90 -12.16 -1.67
CA LEU A 287 6.12 -12.72 -0.34
C LEU A 287 7.13 -13.86 -0.36
N ALA A 288 7.03 -14.77 -1.33
CA ALA A 288 7.98 -15.87 -1.46
C ALA A 288 9.43 -15.37 -1.67
N GLU A 289 9.61 -14.31 -2.47
CA GLU A 289 10.91 -13.64 -2.66
C GLU A 289 11.39 -12.98 -1.37
N MET A 290 10.52 -12.30 -0.63
CA MET A 290 10.85 -11.65 0.64
C MET A 290 11.26 -12.64 1.73
N LEU A 291 10.71 -13.85 1.73
CA LEU A 291 11.03 -14.89 2.70
C LEU A 291 12.27 -15.72 2.32
N ALA A 292 12.74 -15.66 1.09
CA ALA A 292 13.87 -16.45 0.61
C ALA A 292 15.16 -16.29 1.45
N PRO A 293 15.52 -15.09 1.96
CA PRO A 293 16.72 -14.89 2.75
C PRO A 293 16.76 -15.62 4.11
N ILE A 294 15.60 -16.07 4.62
CA ILE A 294 15.49 -16.72 5.94
C ILE A 294 15.09 -18.18 5.89
N ARG A 295 15.02 -18.78 4.69
CA ARG A 295 14.65 -20.19 4.45
C ARG A 295 15.85 -21.10 4.30
#